data_402dffb30488e0c4c1ea0030b936c155
#
_entry.id   402dffb30488e0c4c1ea0030b936c155
#
_cell.length_a   1.000
_cell.length_b   1.000
_cell.length_c   1.000
_cell.angle_alpha   90.00
_cell.angle_beta   90.00
_cell.angle_gamma   90.00
#
_symmetry.space_group_name_H-M   'P 1'
#
loop_
_entity.id
_entity.type
_entity.pdbx_description
1 polymer ?
#
loop_
_entity_poly.entity_id
_entity_poly.type
_entity_poly.pdbx_seq_one_letter_code
_entity_poly.pdbx_strand_id
1 'polypeptide(L)'
;KEINANITLGDLLYMNPDGSVEREIKLANQYLRLNFAPFKADNKVGGIIVVIHDVTKQEKLEQSRRDFVANVSHELRTPLTTIKSYSETLADMPDVDRELQVRFLDVIASESDRMARIISDLLTLSELDENQTFTKPPEPIDIRQMLESIVERMSLTAKKKNQTLTYHPINEVPVISGDHDGLERVIINIVSNAMKYTREGGTIEVYSSKVYNDICI
;
A
#
# COMPACT_ATOMS: atom_id res chain seq x y z
N LYS A 1 20.16 1.85 11.67
CA LYS A 1 21.36 2.62 12.07
C LYS A 1 20.95 3.45 13.27
N GLU A 2 21.39 3.08 14.46
CA GLU A 2 21.30 3.93 15.63
C GLU A 2 22.15 5.17 15.37
N ILE A 3 21.51 6.31 15.34
CA ILE A 3 22.18 7.60 15.19
C ILE A 3 22.67 7.98 16.58
N ASN A 4 23.95 7.72 16.82
CA ASN A 4 24.59 8.03 18.10
C ASN A 4 24.93 9.54 18.09
N ALA A 5 24.18 10.33 18.84
CA ALA A 5 24.29 11.79 18.90
C ALA A 5 25.31 12.23 19.97
N ASN A 6 26.49 11.65 19.98
CA ASN A 6 27.57 12.16 20.83
C ASN A 6 28.37 13.21 20.06
N ILE A 7 27.83 14.44 19.99
CA ILE A 7 28.62 15.60 19.64
C ILE A 7 29.20 16.14 20.93
N THR A 8 30.51 16.05 21.08
CA THR A 8 31.21 16.66 22.21
C THR A 8 31.46 18.15 21.91
N LEU A 9 31.55 18.95 22.96
CA LEU A 9 31.97 20.36 22.82
C LEU A 9 33.32 20.49 22.10
N GLY A 10 34.20 19.49 22.24
CA GLY A 10 35.47 19.39 21.53
C GLY A 10 35.28 19.31 20.02
N ASP A 11 34.36 18.46 19.53
CA ASP A 11 34.11 18.31 18.09
C ASP A 11 33.64 19.63 17.46
N LEU A 12 32.93 20.47 18.21
CA LEU A 12 32.47 21.77 17.78
C LEU A 12 33.56 22.84 17.83
N LEU A 13 34.45 22.78 18.83
CA LEU A 13 35.54 23.75 19.00
C LEU A 13 36.69 23.51 17.99
N TYR A 14 36.88 22.29 17.54
CA TYR A 14 37.91 21.94 16.53
C TYR A 14 37.37 21.85 15.10
N MET A 15 36.15 22.35 14.86
CA MET A 15 35.62 22.47 13.51
C MET A 15 36.53 23.40 12.67
N ASN A 16 36.76 22.98 11.42
CA ASN A 16 37.44 23.83 10.45
C ASN A 16 36.66 25.18 10.32
N PRO A 17 37.29 26.36 10.46
CA PRO A 17 36.60 27.67 10.42
C PRO A 17 35.76 27.91 9.16
N ASP A 18 36.01 27.19 8.09
CA ASP A 18 35.29 27.29 6.83
C ASP A 18 34.43 26.02 6.53
N GLY A 19 34.31 25.12 7.51
CA GLY A 19 33.55 23.88 7.40
C GLY A 19 32.17 23.94 8.10
N SER A 20 31.20 23.21 7.55
CA SER A 20 29.96 22.92 8.24
C SER A 20 29.89 21.43 8.58
N VAL A 21 29.26 21.07 9.68
CA VAL A 21 29.01 19.68 10.06
C VAL A 21 27.52 19.45 10.13
N GLU A 22 27.08 18.44 9.41
CA GLU A 22 25.68 17.97 9.43
C GLU A 22 25.58 16.71 10.30
N ARG A 23 24.56 16.68 11.14
CA ARG A 23 24.23 15.51 11.97
C ARG A 23 22.72 15.30 11.98
N GLU A 24 22.34 14.04 11.93
CA GLU A 24 20.95 13.63 12.11
C GLU A 24 20.81 12.96 13.47
N ILE A 25 19.80 13.36 14.20
CA ILE A 25 19.47 12.78 15.51
C ILE A 25 18.00 12.35 15.52
N LYS A 26 17.74 11.25 16.22
CA LYS A 26 16.39 10.81 16.52
C LYS A 26 16.11 11.11 17.97
N LEU A 27 15.15 12.00 18.23
CA LEU A 27 14.72 12.36 19.57
C LEU A 27 13.26 11.91 19.77
N ALA A 28 13.04 10.87 20.53
CA ALA A 28 11.72 10.23 20.69
C ALA A 28 11.11 9.90 19.31
N ASN A 29 10.06 10.62 18.90
CA ASN A 29 9.36 10.41 17.62
C ASN A 29 9.74 11.42 16.53
N GLN A 30 10.74 12.26 16.76
CA GLN A 30 11.20 13.29 15.83
C GLN A 30 12.56 12.93 15.25
N TYR A 31 12.74 13.24 13.97
CA TYR A 31 14.03 13.19 13.29
C TYR A 31 14.46 14.63 13.04
N LEU A 32 15.59 15.00 13.62
CA LEU A 32 16.11 16.36 13.52
C LEU A 32 17.44 16.32 12.78
N ARG A 33 17.58 17.20 11.78
CA ARG A 33 18.84 17.44 11.08
C ARG A 33 19.44 18.73 11.63
N LEU A 34 20.64 18.61 12.20
CA LEU A 34 21.37 19.72 12.80
C LEU A 34 22.56 20.08 11.90
N ASN A 35 22.61 21.33 11.48
CA ASN A 35 23.72 21.90 10.73
C ASN A 35 24.47 22.86 11.65
N PHE A 36 25.75 22.59 11.88
CA PHE A 36 26.64 23.40 12.70
C PHE A 36 27.56 24.18 11.76
N ALA A 37 27.61 25.50 11.88
CA ALA A 37 28.49 26.35 11.13
C ALA A 37 29.17 27.36 12.06
N PRO A 38 30.50 27.49 12.05
CA PRO A 38 31.17 28.56 12.79
C PRO A 38 30.88 29.92 12.15
N PHE A 39 30.72 30.96 12.96
CA PHE A 39 30.71 32.33 12.46
C PHE A 39 31.91 33.11 12.95
N LYS A 40 32.40 34.00 12.12
CA LYS A 40 33.58 34.83 12.40
C LYS A 40 33.15 36.25 12.82
N ALA A 41 33.70 36.72 13.93
CA ALA A 41 33.66 38.13 14.31
C ALA A 41 35.11 38.61 14.47
N ASP A 42 35.46 39.73 13.87
CA ASP A 42 36.80 40.30 13.90
C ASP A 42 37.93 39.33 13.48
N ASN A 43 37.70 38.55 12.45
CA ASN A 43 38.59 37.52 11.92
C ASN A 43 38.92 36.36 12.88
N LYS A 44 38.15 36.22 13.98
CA LYS A 44 38.21 35.11 14.94
C LYS A 44 36.88 34.37 14.96
N VAL A 45 36.94 33.09 15.34
CA VAL A 45 35.68 32.31 15.55
C VAL A 45 34.94 32.92 16.73
N GLY A 46 33.83 33.60 16.45
CA GLY A 46 32.98 34.26 17.44
C GLY A 46 31.96 33.33 18.11
N GLY A 47 31.66 32.21 17.45
CA GLY A 47 30.70 31.24 17.95
C GLY A 47 30.28 30.23 16.88
N ILE A 48 29.23 29.45 17.19
CA ILE A 48 28.68 28.44 16.33
C ILE A 48 27.19 28.72 16.13
N ILE A 49 26.77 28.74 14.88
CA ILE A 49 25.36 28.77 14.49
C ILE A 49 24.90 27.32 14.36
N VAL A 50 23.78 26.99 14.99
CA VAL A 50 23.14 25.69 14.86
C VAL A 50 21.79 25.90 14.21
N VAL A 51 21.61 25.31 13.03
CA VAL A 51 20.32 25.28 12.33
C VAL A 51 19.69 23.90 12.54
N ILE A 52 18.49 23.89 13.06
CA ILE A 52 17.75 22.65 13.36
C ILE A 52 16.59 22.55 12.37
N HIS A 53 16.57 21.48 11.59
CA HIS A 53 15.48 21.15 10.69
C HIS A 53 14.73 19.91 11.22
N ASP A 54 13.43 20.02 11.39
CA ASP A 54 12.58 18.86 11.63
C ASP A 54 12.32 18.16 10.30
N VAL A 55 12.96 17.01 10.11
CA VAL A 55 12.85 16.17 8.91
C VAL A 55 11.98 14.92 9.15
N THR A 56 11.20 14.91 10.24
CA THR A 56 10.41 13.76 10.65
C THR A 56 9.45 13.29 9.56
N LYS A 57 8.77 14.22 8.90
CA LYS A 57 7.83 13.87 7.82
C LYS A 57 8.55 13.26 6.62
N GLN A 58 9.70 13.80 6.27
CA GLN A 58 10.51 13.32 5.15
C GLN A 58 11.06 11.91 5.44
N GLU A 59 11.64 11.72 6.64
CA GLU A 59 12.18 10.41 7.05
C GLU A 59 11.11 9.33 7.14
N LYS A 60 9.93 9.64 7.67
CA LYS A 60 8.79 8.72 7.69
C LYS A 60 8.34 8.34 6.28
N LEU A 61 8.31 9.30 5.35
CA LEU A 61 7.93 9.03 3.96
C LEU A 61 8.98 8.13 3.28
N GLU A 62 10.25 8.40 3.48
CA GLU A 62 11.34 7.60 2.93
C GLU A 62 11.35 6.18 3.49
N GLN A 63 11.11 6.04 4.80
CA GLN A 63 10.99 4.74 5.44
C GLN A 63 9.78 3.96 4.87
N SER A 64 8.62 4.62 4.77
CA SER A 64 7.42 4.01 4.18
C SER A 64 7.66 3.54 2.74
N ARG A 65 8.41 4.32 1.94
CA ARG A 65 8.81 3.94 0.58
C ARG A 65 9.73 2.72 0.56
N ARG A 66 10.71 2.65 1.47
CA ARG A 66 11.62 1.49 1.59
C ARG A 66 10.83 0.24 2.00
N ASP A 67 9.95 0.37 2.99
CA ASP A 67 9.12 -0.74 3.47
C ASP A 67 8.17 -1.22 2.37
N PHE A 68 7.59 -0.31 1.59
CA PHE A 68 6.77 -0.63 0.45
C PHE A 68 7.52 -1.47 -0.59
N VAL A 69 8.72 -1.03 -1.02
CA VAL A 69 9.53 -1.77 -1.99
C VAL A 69 9.93 -3.15 -1.46
N ALA A 70 10.28 -3.24 -0.17
CA ALA A 70 10.61 -4.50 0.47
C ALA A 70 9.41 -5.46 0.49
N ASN A 71 8.22 -4.97 0.88
CA ASN A 71 6.99 -5.75 0.94
C ASN A 71 6.58 -6.25 -0.45
N VAL A 72 6.60 -5.37 -1.48
CA VAL A 72 6.33 -5.76 -2.87
C VAL A 72 7.27 -6.87 -3.33
N SER A 73 8.56 -6.72 -3.05
CA SER A 73 9.56 -7.72 -3.42
C SER A 73 9.30 -9.08 -2.76
N HIS A 74 8.85 -9.09 -1.52
CA HIS A 74 8.46 -10.31 -0.80
C HIS A 74 7.18 -10.92 -1.38
N GLU A 75 6.15 -10.10 -1.63
CA GLU A 75 4.87 -10.56 -2.18
C GLU A 75 4.99 -11.12 -3.61
N LEU A 76 5.94 -10.64 -4.40
CA LEU A 76 6.24 -11.19 -5.73
C LEU A 76 7.14 -12.41 -5.69
N ARG A 77 8.07 -12.50 -4.73
CA ARG A 77 9.02 -13.63 -4.63
C ARG A 77 8.32 -14.95 -4.29
N THR A 78 7.34 -14.92 -3.40
CA THR A 78 6.62 -16.11 -2.94
C THR A 78 5.93 -16.84 -4.10
N PRO A 79 5.01 -16.22 -4.87
CA PRO A 79 4.37 -16.87 -6.01
C PRO A 79 5.36 -17.30 -7.09
N LEU A 80 6.39 -16.48 -7.36
CA LEU A 80 7.43 -16.83 -8.33
C LEU A 80 8.20 -18.09 -7.93
N THR A 81 8.55 -18.23 -6.65
CA THR A 81 9.21 -19.43 -6.13
C THR A 81 8.32 -20.67 -6.26
N THR A 82 7.02 -20.52 -5.98
CA THR A 82 6.03 -21.59 -6.12
C THR A 82 5.92 -22.02 -7.59
N ILE A 83 5.71 -21.07 -8.51
CA ILE A 83 5.64 -21.35 -9.95
C ILE A 83 6.90 -22.09 -10.41
N LYS A 84 8.08 -21.59 -10.04
CA LYS A 84 9.36 -22.20 -10.39
C LYS A 84 9.45 -23.64 -9.88
N SER A 85 9.16 -23.87 -8.60
CA SER A 85 9.26 -25.20 -7.98
C SER A 85 8.33 -26.21 -8.65
N TYR A 86 7.06 -25.85 -8.89
CA TYR A 86 6.12 -26.76 -9.56
C TYR A 86 6.48 -27.01 -11.02
N SER A 87 7.03 -26.01 -11.72
CA SER A 87 7.50 -26.17 -13.10
C SER A 87 8.72 -27.09 -13.17
N GLU A 88 9.69 -26.95 -12.27
CA GLU A 88 10.87 -27.84 -12.17
C GLU A 88 10.43 -29.27 -11.83
N THR A 89 9.51 -29.43 -10.88
CA THR A 89 8.96 -30.76 -10.52
C THR A 89 8.29 -31.44 -11.71
N LEU A 90 7.49 -30.70 -12.50
CA LEU A 90 6.87 -31.24 -13.72
C LEU A 90 7.91 -31.62 -14.79
N ALA A 91 8.97 -30.84 -14.93
CA ALA A 91 10.06 -31.13 -15.87
C ALA A 91 10.87 -32.39 -15.50
N ASP A 92 11.06 -32.62 -14.19
CA ASP A 92 11.84 -33.75 -13.67
C ASP A 92 11.02 -35.05 -13.59
N MET A 93 9.68 -34.99 -13.74
CA MET A 93 8.77 -36.12 -13.66
C MET A 93 8.00 -36.33 -14.98
N PRO A 94 8.63 -36.85 -16.06
CA PRO A 94 7.96 -36.97 -17.36
C PRO A 94 6.77 -37.95 -17.34
N ASP A 95 6.75 -38.94 -16.43
CA ASP A 95 5.70 -39.95 -16.27
C ASP A 95 4.72 -39.65 -15.12
N VAL A 96 4.60 -38.37 -14.72
CA VAL A 96 3.68 -37.97 -13.65
C VAL A 96 2.23 -38.28 -14.04
N ASP A 97 1.46 -38.80 -13.09
CA ASP A 97 0.04 -39.03 -13.28
C ASP A 97 -0.71 -37.77 -13.73
N ARG A 98 -1.63 -37.91 -14.68
CA ARG A 98 -2.35 -36.78 -15.29
C ARG A 98 -3.10 -35.95 -14.26
N GLU A 99 -3.66 -36.55 -13.22
CA GLU A 99 -4.39 -35.83 -12.18
C GLU A 99 -3.43 -34.91 -11.39
N LEU A 100 -2.24 -35.42 -11.06
CA LEU A 100 -1.20 -34.64 -10.37
C LEU A 100 -0.64 -33.54 -11.27
N GLN A 101 -0.46 -33.83 -12.57
CA GLN A 101 -0.03 -32.82 -13.55
C GLN A 101 -1.02 -31.66 -13.62
N VAL A 102 -2.32 -31.94 -13.69
CA VAL A 102 -3.36 -30.90 -13.72
C VAL A 102 -3.33 -30.07 -12.45
N ARG A 103 -3.23 -30.71 -11.27
CA ARG A 103 -3.12 -29.98 -9.99
C ARG A 103 -1.91 -29.03 -9.95
N PHE A 104 -0.76 -29.45 -10.46
CA PHE A 104 0.44 -28.59 -10.50
C PHE A 104 0.25 -27.42 -11.46
N LEU A 105 -0.35 -27.66 -12.63
CA LEU A 105 -0.68 -26.59 -13.58
C LEU A 105 -1.70 -25.60 -13.01
N ASP A 106 -2.70 -26.07 -12.26
CA ASP A 106 -3.67 -25.23 -11.59
C ASP A 106 -3.01 -24.32 -10.54
N VAL A 107 -2.03 -24.85 -9.77
CA VAL A 107 -1.24 -24.03 -8.84
C VAL A 107 -0.44 -22.98 -9.57
N ILE A 108 0.26 -23.34 -10.65
CA ILE A 108 1.03 -22.40 -11.47
C ILE A 108 0.12 -21.29 -12.03
N ALA A 109 -1.04 -21.65 -12.57
CA ALA A 109 -2.00 -20.70 -13.10
C ALA A 109 -2.51 -19.76 -12.01
N SER A 110 -2.90 -20.28 -10.84
CA SER A 110 -3.42 -19.48 -9.74
C SER A 110 -2.39 -18.49 -9.18
N GLU A 111 -1.12 -18.90 -9.08
CA GLU A 111 -0.04 -18.01 -8.62
C GLU A 111 0.34 -16.96 -9.67
N SER A 112 0.24 -17.30 -10.96
CA SER A 112 0.40 -16.35 -12.07
C SER A 112 -0.70 -15.27 -12.05
N ASP A 113 -1.94 -15.66 -11.84
CA ASP A 113 -3.07 -14.74 -11.68
C ASP A 113 -2.92 -13.85 -10.43
N ARG A 114 -2.35 -14.40 -9.35
CA ARG A 114 -2.02 -13.64 -8.15
C ARG A 114 -0.97 -12.57 -8.45
N MET A 115 0.10 -12.92 -9.17
CA MET A 115 1.14 -11.95 -9.57
C MET A 115 0.57 -10.85 -10.46
N ALA A 116 -0.28 -11.20 -11.44
CA ALA A 116 -0.92 -10.23 -12.31
C ALA A 116 -1.75 -9.20 -11.51
N ARG A 117 -2.47 -9.64 -10.49
CA ARG A 117 -3.23 -8.76 -9.59
C ARG A 117 -2.30 -7.82 -8.80
N ILE A 118 -1.21 -8.34 -8.20
CA ILE A 118 -0.25 -7.50 -7.47
C ILE A 118 0.33 -6.43 -8.38
N ILE A 119 0.70 -6.76 -9.61
CA ILE A 119 1.23 -5.81 -10.60
C ILE A 119 0.17 -4.76 -10.95
N SER A 120 -1.07 -5.16 -11.18
CA SER A 120 -2.18 -4.23 -11.46
C SER A 120 -2.42 -3.26 -10.31
N ASP A 121 -2.37 -3.74 -9.05
CA ASP A 121 -2.54 -2.91 -7.86
C ASP A 121 -1.40 -1.89 -7.72
N LEU A 122 -0.16 -2.30 -8.05
CA LEU A 122 1.01 -1.41 -8.05
C LEU A 122 0.92 -0.32 -9.11
N LEU A 123 0.48 -0.66 -10.33
CA LEU A 123 0.28 0.32 -11.39
C LEU A 123 -0.80 1.34 -11.00
N THR A 124 -1.91 0.87 -10.44
CA THR A 124 -2.97 1.76 -9.94
C THR A 124 -2.45 2.70 -8.85
N LEU A 125 -1.62 2.21 -7.92
CA LEU A 125 -1.03 3.05 -6.87
C LEU A 125 -0.09 4.10 -7.47
N SER A 126 0.73 3.73 -8.46
CA SER A 126 1.62 4.66 -9.16
C SER A 126 0.85 5.77 -9.89
N GLU A 127 -0.27 5.41 -10.54
CA GLU A 127 -1.15 6.37 -11.22
C GLU A 127 -1.77 7.38 -10.24
N LEU A 128 -2.14 6.93 -9.05
CA LEU A 128 -2.69 7.79 -7.99
C LEU A 128 -1.64 8.72 -7.39
N ASP A 129 -0.39 8.26 -7.24
CA ASP A 129 0.71 9.06 -6.69
C ASP A 129 1.15 10.20 -7.63
N GLU A 130 1.02 10.04 -8.95
CA GLU A 130 1.38 11.05 -9.93
C GLU A 130 0.37 12.21 -10.04
N ASN A 131 -0.62 12.31 -9.15
CA ASN A 131 -1.68 13.33 -9.20
C ASN A 131 -2.34 13.45 -10.59
N GLN A 132 -2.35 12.38 -11.35
CA GLN A 132 -3.07 12.39 -12.61
C GLN A 132 -4.55 12.48 -12.27
N THR A 133 -5.07 13.67 -12.39
CA THR A 133 -6.49 13.99 -12.44
C THR A 133 -7.19 12.90 -13.24
N PHE A 134 -8.28 12.38 -12.70
CA PHE A 134 -9.16 11.40 -13.33
C PHE A 134 -9.06 11.46 -14.85
N THR A 135 -8.41 10.47 -15.47
CA THR A 135 -8.16 10.45 -16.92
C THR A 135 -9.45 10.24 -17.71
N LYS A 136 -10.52 9.80 -17.05
CA LYS A 136 -11.84 9.64 -17.63
C LYS A 136 -12.78 10.77 -17.19
N PRO A 137 -13.61 11.31 -18.10
CA PRO A 137 -14.64 12.23 -17.69
C PRO A 137 -15.63 11.55 -16.73
N PRO A 138 -16.10 12.26 -15.69
CA PRO A 138 -17.04 11.69 -14.74
C PRO A 138 -18.35 11.29 -15.46
N GLU A 139 -18.85 10.09 -15.16
CA GLU A 139 -20.06 9.52 -15.72
C GLU A 139 -21.15 9.35 -14.64
N PRO A 140 -22.43 9.26 -15.04
CA PRO A 140 -23.51 8.98 -14.09
C PRO A 140 -23.38 7.55 -13.53
N ILE A 141 -23.40 7.42 -12.21
CA ILE A 141 -23.25 6.13 -11.49
C ILE A 141 -24.51 5.90 -10.66
N ASP A 142 -25.23 4.83 -10.94
CA ASP A 142 -26.25 4.27 -10.07
C ASP A 142 -25.59 3.35 -9.03
N ILE A 143 -25.38 3.89 -7.83
CA ILE A 143 -24.73 3.19 -6.71
C ILE A 143 -25.48 1.92 -6.34
N ARG A 144 -26.81 1.96 -6.37
CA ARG A 144 -27.64 0.81 -6.04
C ARG A 144 -27.38 -0.34 -7.01
N GLN A 145 -27.49 -0.06 -8.29
CA GLN A 145 -27.27 -1.06 -9.34
C GLN A 145 -25.84 -1.63 -9.30
N MET A 146 -24.85 -0.77 -9.04
CA MET A 146 -23.46 -1.17 -8.90
C MET A 146 -23.28 -2.13 -7.72
N LEU A 147 -23.81 -1.81 -6.54
CA LEU A 147 -23.69 -2.66 -5.35
C LEU A 147 -24.43 -3.98 -5.52
N GLU A 148 -25.65 -3.99 -6.10
CA GLU A 148 -26.39 -5.21 -6.41
C GLU A 148 -25.57 -6.14 -7.31
N SER A 149 -24.99 -5.60 -8.40
CA SER A 149 -24.16 -6.36 -9.34
C SER A 149 -22.90 -6.95 -8.67
N ILE A 150 -22.18 -6.14 -7.86
CA ILE A 150 -20.98 -6.57 -7.16
C ILE A 150 -21.30 -7.69 -6.17
N VAL A 151 -22.34 -7.50 -5.33
CA VAL A 151 -22.75 -8.50 -4.33
C VAL A 151 -23.20 -9.79 -5.00
N GLU A 152 -23.96 -9.73 -6.08
CA GLU A 152 -24.40 -10.91 -6.84
C GLU A 152 -23.19 -11.71 -7.36
N ARG A 153 -22.24 -11.05 -8.05
CA ARG A 153 -21.02 -11.69 -8.56
C ARG A 153 -20.18 -12.31 -7.44
N MET A 154 -20.02 -11.61 -6.32
CA MET A 154 -19.18 -12.07 -5.21
C MET A 154 -19.87 -13.13 -4.33
N SER A 155 -21.20 -13.20 -4.34
CA SER A 155 -21.97 -14.20 -3.58
C SER A 155 -21.61 -15.64 -3.94
N LEU A 156 -21.26 -15.92 -5.19
CA LEU A 156 -20.81 -17.25 -5.61
C LEU A 156 -19.50 -17.65 -4.91
N THR A 157 -18.59 -16.69 -4.76
CA THR A 157 -17.32 -16.92 -4.06
C THR A 157 -17.51 -17.03 -2.56
N ALA A 158 -18.41 -16.21 -1.97
CA ALA A 158 -18.79 -16.31 -0.56
C ALA A 158 -19.39 -17.68 -0.21
N LYS A 159 -20.29 -18.18 -1.06
CA LYS A 159 -20.90 -19.51 -0.89
C LYS A 159 -19.88 -20.65 -0.87
N LYS A 160 -18.80 -20.57 -1.68
CA LYS A 160 -17.72 -21.58 -1.66
C LYS A 160 -16.99 -21.62 -0.31
N LYS A 161 -17.06 -20.56 0.48
CA LYS A 161 -16.50 -20.45 1.84
C LYS A 161 -17.58 -20.60 2.93
N ASN A 162 -18.76 -21.06 2.58
CA ASN A 162 -19.93 -21.13 3.48
C ASN A 162 -20.26 -19.77 4.14
N GLN A 163 -19.93 -18.64 3.49
CA GLN A 163 -20.23 -17.29 3.96
C GLN A 163 -21.52 -16.77 3.31
N THR A 164 -22.23 -15.92 4.01
CA THR A 164 -23.41 -15.21 3.50
C THR A 164 -23.03 -13.78 3.19
N LEU A 165 -23.26 -13.35 1.95
CA LEU A 165 -23.04 -11.97 1.50
C LEU A 165 -24.37 -11.39 1.02
N THR A 166 -24.82 -10.28 1.63
CA THR A 166 -26.11 -9.64 1.33
C THR A 166 -25.95 -8.14 1.19
N TYR A 167 -26.80 -7.54 0.37
CA TYR A 167 -26.92 -6.09 0.21
C TYR A 167 -28.27 -5.59 0.71
N HIS A 168 -28.24 -4.51 1.48
CA HIS A 168 -29.42 -3.89 2.12
C HIS A 168 -29.42 -2.39 1.84
N PRO A 169 -30.18 -1.90 0.85
CA PRO A 169 -30.40 -0.46 0.68
C PRO A 169 -31.26 0.07 1.82
N ILE A 170 -30.78 1.09 2.55
CA ILE A 170 -31.53 1.68 3.67
C ILE A 170 -32.55 2.70 3.18
N ASN A 171 -32.18 3.51 2.20
CA ASN A 171 -33.04 4.49 1.57
C ASN A 171 -32.66 4.70 0.10
N GLU A 172 -33.39 5.56 -0.60
CA GLU A 172 -33.05 5.91 -1.97
C GLU A 172 -31.71 6.65 -2.04
N VAL A 173 -30.81 6.13 -2.88
CA VAL A 173 -29.50 6.72 -3.16
C VAL A 173 -29.55 7.35 -4.53
N PRO A 174 -29.24 8.66 -4.67
CA PRO A 174 -29.28 9.33 -5.96
C PRO A 174 -28.14 8.83 -6.87
N VAL A 175 -28.33 9.01 -8.17
CA VAL A 175 -27.24 8.86 -9.15
C VAL A 175 -26.20 9.94 -8.88
N ILE A 176 -24.95 9.55 -8.83
CA ILE A 176 -23.80 10.46 -8.67
C ILE A 176 -23.01 10.56 -9.95
N SER A 177 -22.15 11.56 -10.05
CA SER A 177 -21.20 11.71 -11.15
C SER A 177 -19.79 11.42 -10.66
N GLY A 178 -19.09 10.48 -11.31
CA GLY A 178 -17.75 10.09 -10.86
C GLY A 178 -17.07 9.07 -11.78
N ASP A 179 -15.98 8.51 -11.28
CA ASP A 179 -15.27 7.41 -11.93
C ASP A 179 -15.90 6.07 -11.52
N HIS A 180 -16.66 5.49 -12.46
CA HIS A 180 -17.36 4.21 -12.25
C HIS A 180 -16.37 3.08 -11.93
N ASP A 181 -15.33 2.93 -12.76
CA ASP A 181 -14.37 1.83 -12.62
C ASP A 181 -13.57 1.94 -11.32
N GLY A 182 -13.17 3.17 -10.97
CA GLY A 182 -12.47 3.45 -9.70
C GLY A 182 -13.33 3.13 -8.49
N LEU A 183 -14.60 3.54 -8.49
CA LEU A 183 -15.52 3.27 -7.39
C LEU A 183 -15.85 1.78 -7.27
N GLU A 184 -16.11 1.10 -8.39
CA GLU A 184 -16.34 -0.34 -8.43
C GLU A 184 -15.14 -1.10 -7.83
N ARG A 185 -13.90 -0.71 -8.19
CA ARG A 185 -12.68 -1.30 -7.66
C ARG A 185 -12.55 -1.12 -6.15
N VAL A 186 -12.87 0.07 -5.63
CA VAL A 186 -12.87 0.34 -4.18
C VAL A 186 -13.82 -0.61 -3.46
N ILE A 187 -15.05 -0.70 -3.95
CA ILE A 187 -16.08 -1.54 -3.33
C ILE A 187 -15.68 -3.03 -3.37
N ILE A 188 -15.21 -3.52 -4.52
CA ILE A 188 -14.74 -4.90 -4.66
C ILE A 188 -13.60 -5.19 -3.68
N ASN A 189 -12.65 -4.28 -3.51
CA ASN A 189 -11.54 -4.44 -2.58
C ASN A 189 -12.02 -4.54 -1.13
N ILE A 190 -12.96 -3.69 -0.72
CA ILE A 190 -13.52 -3.70 0.64
C ILE A 190 -14.29 -5.00 0.89
N VAL A 191 -15.17 -5.41 -0.04
CA VAL A 191 -15.98 -6.64 0.10
C VAL A 191 -15.08 -7.87 0.06
N SER A 192 -14.07 -7.91 -0.82
CA SER A 192 -13.08 -8.99 -0.89
C SER A 192 -12.29 -9.13 0.42
N ASN A 193 -11.88 -8.01 1.02
CA ASN A 193 -11.22 -8.01 2.33
C ASN A 193 -12.17 -8.52 3.43
N ALA A 194 -13.42 -8.07 3.43
CA ALA A 194 -14.42 -8.58 4.37
C ALA A 194 -14.56 -10.11 4.25
N MET A 195 -14.67 -10.65 3.03
CA MET A 195 -14.73 -12.09 2.78
C MET A 195 -13.46 -12.86 3.19
N LYS A 196 -12.30 -12.20 3.11
CA LYS A 196 -11.01 -12.80 3.52
C LYS A 196 -10.91 -12.94 5.04
N TYR A 197 -11.39 -11.95 5.78
CA TYR A 197 -11.26 -11.90 7.25
C TYR A 197 -12.48 -12.44 8.00
N THR A 198 -13.60 -12.65 7.32
CA THR A 198 -14.77 -13.30 7.90
C THR A 198 -14.53 -14.81 7.98
N ARG A 199 -14.89 -15.42 9.11
CA ARG A 199 -14.77 -16.86 9.31
C ARG A 199 -15.77 -17.62 8.43
N GLU A 200 -15.52 -18.91 8.23
CA GLU A 200 -16.47 -19.82 7.61
C GLU A 200 -17.82 -19.80 8.37
N GLY A 201 -18.93 -19.76 7.64
CA GLY A 201 -20.27 -19.62 8.20
C GLY A 201 -20.66 -18.19 8.63
N GLY A 202 -19.74 -17.22 8.48
CA GLY A 202 -20.01 -15.83 8.85
C GLY A 202 -20.85 -15.07 7.83
N THR A 203 -21.39 -13.92 8.26
CA THR A 203 -22.24 -13.05 7.45
C THR A 203 -21.51 -11.73 7.16
N ILE A 204 -21.63 -11.25 5.92
CA ILE A 204 -21.13 -9.98 5.44
C ILE A 204 -22.31 -9.23 4.87
N GLU A 205 -22.54 -8.04 5.38
CA GLU A 205 -23.66 -7.21 4.98
C GLU A 205 -23.14 -5.89 4.41
N VAL A 206 -23.64 -5.54 3.23
CA VAL A 206 -23.33 -4.27 2.55
C VAL A 206 -24.58 -3.39 2.67
N TYR A 207 -24.38 -2.16 3.08
CA TYR A 207 -25.45 -1.18 3.21
C TYR A 207 -25.18 0.01 2.31
N SER A 208 -26.23 0.65 1.80
CA SER A 208 -26.12 1.97 1.21
C SER A 208 -27.21 2.89 1.74
N SER A 209 -26.84 4.14 2.00
CA SER A 209 -27.77 5.16 2.48
C SER A 209 -27.34 6.54 2.02
N LYS A 210 -28.34 7.43 1.89
CA LYS A 210 -28.10 8.86 1.77
C LYS A 210 -28.18 9.48 3.15
N VAL A 211 -27.10 10.18 3.55
CA VAL A 211 -27.01 10.92 4.81
C VAL A 211 -26.69 12.38 4.46
N TYR A 212 -27.68 13.25 4.56
CA TYR A 212 -27.58 14.63 4.09
C TYR A 212 -27.22 14.73 2.60
N ASN A 213 -26.03 15.24 2.28
CA ASN A 213 -25.50 15.37 0.92
C ASN A 213 -24.52 14.25 0.56
N ASP A 214 -24.24 13.35 1.48
CA ASP A 214 -23.28 12.27 1.30
C ASP A 214 -23.98 10.94 1.05
N ILE A 215 -23.31 10.06 0.31
CA ILE A 215 -23.68 8.66 0.17
C ILE A 215 -22.74 7.85 1.01
N CYS A 216 -23.30 7.06 1.91
CA CYS A 216 -22.57 6.12 2.75
C CYS A 216 -22.76 4.70 2.21
N ILE A 217 -21.67 3.98 2.04
CA ILE A 217 -21.64 2.58 1.70
C ILE A 217 -20.89 1.83 2.81
#